data_1c75d4043b9a5a8c1dd125cbf5354235
#
_entry.id   1c75d4043b9a5a8c1dd125cbf5354235
#
_cell.length_a   1.000
_cell.length_b   1.000
_cell.length_c   1.000
_cell.angle_alpha   90.00
_cell.angle_beta   90.00
_cell.angle_gamma   90.00
#
_symmetry.space_group_name_H-M   'P 1'
#
loop_
_entity.id
_entity.type
_entity.pdbx_description
1 polymer ?
#
loop_
_entity_poly.entity_id
_entity_poly.type
_entity_poly.pdbx_seq_one_letter_code
_entity_poly.pdbx_strand_id
1 'polypeptide(L)'
;MRAALIAAVALIAGVAVAPPANAAEWAINGTFTATSNGEWARTNDVLHEELSVRAIWTISSECSYPTECTGTVSSDQGWSAPIYQTGGEWYVKHVVPQWMPCPDGSAADGFQVFRFKRMTPDGDYTDPSSNTLIGEDATSGPSGACGRSLAKFITMPFKLVKVS
;
A
#
# COMPACT_ATOMS: atom_id res chain seq x y z
N MET A 1 38.45 17.27 -58.40
CA MET A 1 38.65 17.08 -56.96
C MET A 1 37.30 16.97 -56.33
N ARG A 2 36.85 15.75 -55.89
CA ARG A 2 35.58 15.47 -55.21
C ARG A 2 35.90 15.18 -53.76
N ALA A 3 35.51 16.06 -52.85
CA ALA A 3 35.63 15.86 -51.40
C ALA A 3 34.45 15.02 -50.89
N ALA A 4 34.72 13.86 -50.30
CA ALA A 4 33.73 13.03 -49.62
C ALA A 4 33.65 13.44 -48.15
N LEU A 5 32.46 13.90 -47.72
CA LEU A 5 32.13 14.14 -46.32
C LEU A 5 31.73 12.83 -45.67
N ILE A 6 32.49 12.36 -44.69
CA ILE A 6 32.16 11.21 -43.86
C ILE A 6 31.44 11.76 -42.63
N ALA A 7 30.13 11.48 -42.52
CA ALA A 7 29.34 11.78 -41.33
C ALA A 7 29.56 10.65 -40.31
N ALA A 8 30.17 10.97 -39.16
CA ALA A 8 30.31 10.06 -38.04
C ALA A 8 29.01 10.10 -37.20
N VAL A 9 28.24 9.02 -37.21
CA VAL A 9 27.10 8.83 -36.33
C VAL A 9 27.60 8.30 -34.98
N ALA A 10 27.57 9.11 -33.94
CA ALA A 10 27.88 8.70 -32.58
C ALA A 10 26.63 7.97 -31.98
N LEU A 11 26.70 6.65 -31.84
CA LEU A 11 25.77 5.85 -31.09
C LEU A 11 26.01 6.08 -29.59
N ILE A 12 25.11 6.83 -28.91
CA ILE A 12 25.08 6.92 -27.46
C ILE A 12 24.34 5.66 -26.96
N ALA A 13 25.10 4.63 -26.58
CA ALA A 13 24.56 3.49 -25.85
C ALA A 13 24.18 3.95 -24.42
N GLY A 14 22.87 4.13 -24.18
CA GLY A 14 22.37 4.37 -22.83
C GLY A 14 22.67 3.14 -21.98
N VAL A 15 23.52 3.29 -20.97
CA VAL A 15 23.76 2.26 -19.96
C VAL A 15 22.55 2.26 -19.03
N ALA A 16 21.62 1.31 -19.21
CA ALA A 16 20.59 1.02 -18.22
C ALA A 16 21.29 0.43 -16.98
N VAL A 17 21.37 1.19 -15.90
CA VAL A 17 21.87 0.69 -14.60
C VAL A 17 20.79 -0.24 -14.07
N ALA A 18 21.05 -1.55 -14.12
CA ALA A 18 20.19 -2.54 -13.47
C ALA A 18 20.22 -2.32 -11.94
N PRO A 19 19.08 -2.42 -11.24
CA PRO A 19 19.05 -2.34 -9.79
C PRO A 19 19.91 -3.45 -9.17
N PRO A 20 20.51 -3.23 -8.00
CA PRO A 20 21.29 -4.25 -7.33
C PRO A 20 20.44 -5.52 -7.11
N ALA A 21 21.03 -6.70 -7.38
CA ALA A 21 20.29 -7.98 -7.39
C ALA A 21 19.50 -8.29 -6.11
N ASN A 22 19.94 -7.79 -4.97
CA ASN A 22 19.25 -7.95 -3.67
C ASN A 22 18.04 -7.00 -3.49
N ALA A 23 17.90 -5.94 -4.26
CA ALA A 23 16.74 -5.05 -4.17
C ALA A 23 15.46 -5.72 -4.68
N ALA A 24 15.56 -6.58 -5.69
CA ALA A 24 14.41 -7.28 -6.28
C ALA A 24 13.71 -8.24 -5.29
N GLU A 25 14.43 -8.78 -4.31
CA GLU A 25 13.87 -9.69 -3.30
C GLU A 25 12.90 -8.99 -2.32
N TRP A 26 13.05 -7.67 -2.17
CA TRP A 26 12.18 -6.87 -1.31
C TRP A 26 10.88 -6.46 -1.96
N ALA A 27 10.81 -6.49 -3.29
CA ALA A 27 9.59 -6.20 -4.03
C ALA A 27 8.48 -7.19 -3.67
N ILE A 28 7.25 -6.69 -3.61
CA ILE A 28 6.06 -7.53 -3.42
C ILE A 28 5.26 -7.55 -4.71
N ASN A 29 5.10 -8.74 -5.28
CA ASN A 29 4.45 -8.93 -6.57
C ASN A 29 3.52 -10.13 -6.52
N GLY A 30 2.36 -10.04 -7.19
CA GLY A 30 1.39 -11.11 -7.33
C GLY A 30 0.04 -10.79 -6.69
N THR A 31 -0.71 -11.84 -6.43
CA THR A 31 -2.06 -11.78 -5.87
C THR A 31 -2.03 -12.12 -4.38
N PHE A 32 -2.75 -11.35 -3.59
CA PHE A 32 -2.78 -11.45 -2.13
C PHE A 32 -4.22 -11.43 -1.63
N THR A 33 -4.50 -12.21 -0.59
CA THR A 33 -5.68 -11.98 0.25
C THR A 33 -5.36 -10.91 1.29
N ALA A 34 -6.10 -9.80 1.25
CA ALA A 34 -6.03 -8.70 2.21
C ALA A 34 -7.16 -8.84 3.22
N THR A 35 -6.86 -8.77 4.50
CA THR A 35 -7.86 -8.88 5.58
C THR A 35 -7.62 -7.79 6.63
N SER A 36 -8.62 -6.94 6.85
CA SER A 36 -8.71 -6.03 7.99
C SER A 36 -9.64 -6.67 9.02
N ASN A 37 -9.13 -6.97 10.22
CA ASN A 37 -9.89 -7.71 11.25
C ASN A 37 -10.67 -6.75 12.14
N GLY A 38 -11.98 -6.67 11.91
CA GLY A 38 -12.90 -5.81 12.65
C GLY A 38 -13.17 -6.22 14.09
N GLU A 39 -12.95 -7.49 14.47
CA GLU A 39 -13.13 -7.96 15.86
C GLU A 39 -12.19 -7.20 16.83
N TRP A 40 -11.05 -6.74 16.35
CA TRP A 40 -10.06 -6.00 17.11
C TRP A 40 -9.98 -4.53 16.70
N ALA A 41 -11.03 -4.03 16.06
CA ALA A 41 -11.09 -2.63 15.66
C ALA A 41 -11.10 -1.70 16.87
N ARG A 42 -10.50 -0.52 16.69
CA ARG A 42 -10.57 0.56 17.67
C ARG A 42 -11.12 1.80 16.99
N THR A 43 -12.10 2.40 17.63
CA THR A 43 -12.61 3.73 17.24
C THR A 43 -12.12 4.75 18.25
N ASN A 44 -11.31 5.73 17.80
CA ASN A 44 -10.67 6.73 18.64
C ASN A 44 -9.97 6.09 19.86
N ASP A 45 -9.15 5.05 19.61
CA ASP A 45 -8.38 4.27 20.58
C ASP A 45 -9.18 3.39 21.54
N VAL A 46 -10.52 3.39 21.47
CA VAL A 46 -11.39 2.53 22.27
C VAL A 46 -11.77 1.30 21.46
N LEU A 47 -11.66 0.10 22.05
CA LEU A 47 -12.08 -1.14 21.41
C LEU A 47 -13.56 -1.04 21.03
N HIS A 48 -13.85 -1.20 19.76
CA HIS A 48 -15.19 -1.18 19.19
C HIS A 48 -15.20 -2.07 17.95
N GLU A 49 -15.88 -3.21 18.05
CA GLU A 49 -15.96 -4.16 16.95
C GLU A 49 -16.60 -3.54 15.70
N GLU A 50 -15.97 -3.78 14.58
CA GLU A 50 -16.43 -3.36 13.25
C GLU A 50 -16.55 -4.61 12.35
N LEU A 51 -17.12 -4.45 11.17
CA LEU A 51 -17.13 -5.52 10.19
C LEU A 51 -15.74 -5.78 9.66
N SER A 52 -15.31 -7.03 9.69
CA SER A 52 -14.05 -7.43 9.03
C SER A 52 -14.17 -7.29 7.52
N VAL A 53 -13.14 -6.75 6.89
CA VAL A 53 -13.06 -6.56 5.44
C VAL A 53 -12.07 -7.55 4.85
N ARG A 54 -12.48 -8.27 3.80
CA ARG A 54 -11.61 -9.15 3.03
C ARG A 54 -11.68 -8.77 1.56
N ALA A 55 -10.51 -8.67 0.93
CA ALA A 55 -10.37 -8.30 -0.47
C ALA A 55 -9.23 -9.10 -1.14
N ILE A 56 -9.25 -9.14 -2.45
CA ILE A 56 -8.13 -9.64 -3.26
C ILE A 56 -7.37 -8.43 -3.81
N TRP A 57 -6.09 -8.36 -3.50
CA TRP A 57 -5.19 -7.34 -3.99
C TRP A 57 -4.24 -7.92 -5.04
N THR A 58 -4.10 -7.23 -6.15
CA THR A 58 -3.03 -7.48 -7.13
C THR A 58 -2.01 -6.37 -6.98
N ILE A 59 -0.76 -6.75 -6.68
CA ILE A 59 0.34 -5.83 -6.41
C ILE A 59 1.44 -6.02 -7.44
N SER A 60 1.96 -4.91 -7.95
CA SER A 60 3.15 -4.86 -8.78
C SER A 60 4.07 -3.77 -8.25
N SER A 61 5.28 -4.14 -7.87
CA SER A 61 6.26 -3.21 -7.32
C SER A 61 7.68 -3.51 -7.80
N GLU A 62 8.52 -2.51 -7.74
CA GLU A 62 9.96 -2.59 -8.01
C GLU A 62 10.73 -1.82 -6.93
N CYS A 63 11.95 -2.23 -6.66
CA CYS A 63 12.80 -1.63 -5.65
C CYS A 63 14.10 -1.11 -6.28
N SER A 64 14.45 0.15 -6.03
CA SER A 64 15.76 0.71 -6.33
C SER A 64 16.80 0.30 -5.29
N TYR A 65 16.37 0.20 -4.03
CA TYR A 65 17.14 -0.30 -2.89
C TYR A 65 16.27 -1.21 -2.04
N PRO A 66 16.84 -2.05 -1.14
CA PRO A 66 16.08 -2.96 -0.28
C PRO A 66 14.98 -2.32 0.58
N THR A 67 15.08 -1.02 0.86
CA THR A 67 14.12 -0.27 1.68
C THR A 67 13.39 0.85 0.91
N GLU A 68 13.58 0.91 -0.40
CA GLU A 68 12.98 1.92 -1.28
C GLU A 68 12.33 1.23 -2.48
N CYS A 69 11.05 0.96 -2.35
CA CYS A 69 10.23 0.33 -3.37
C CYS A 69 9.02 1.18 -3.69
N THR A 70 8.59 1.12 -4.95
CA THR A 70 7.37 1.79 -5.43
C THR A 70 6.59 0.85 -6.33
N GLY A 71 5.28 1.09 -6.47
CA GLY A 71 4.44 0.27 -7.32
C GLY A 71 2.99 0.69 -7.29
N THR A 72 2.13 -0.24 -7.67
CA THR A 72 0.68 -0.07 -7.67
C THR A 72 0.01 -1.28 -7.03
N VAL A 73 -1.11 -1.04 -6.37
CA VAL A 73 -2.03 -2.03 -5.89
C VAL A 73 -3.41 -1.80 -6.49
N SER A 74 -4.08 -2.87 -6.91
CA SER A 74 -5.48 -2.87 -7.34
C SER A 74 -6.25 -3.84 -6.48
N SER A 75 -7.43 -3.44 -6.01
CA SER A 75 -8.34 -4.24 -5.19
C SER A 75 -9.56 -4.67 -6.00
N ASP A 76 -10.06 -5.88 -5.75
CA ASP A 76 -11.35 -6.36 -6.27
C ASP A 76 -12.55 -5.56 -5.74
N GLN A 77 -12.33 -4.69 -4.75
CA GLN A 77 -13.31 -3.72 -4.27
C GLN A 77 -13.42 -2.47 -5.16
N GLY A 78 -12.74 -2.44 -6.31
CA GLY A 78 -12.91 -1.41 -7.34
C GLY A 78 -12.06 -0.17 -7.17
N TRP A 79 -10.99 -0.21 -6.38
CA TRP A 79 -10.03 0.88 -6.24
C TRP A 79 -8.60 0.47 -6.60
N SER A 80 -7.79 1.43 -6.95
CA SER A 80 -6.35 1.29 -7.16
C SER A 80 -5.62 2.45 -6.52
N ALA A 81 -4.41 2.20 -6.03
CA ALA A 81 -3.60 3.20 -5.37
C ALA A 81 -2.09 2.94 -5.58
N PRO A 82 -1.25 3.96 -5.43
CA PRO A 82 0.18 3.76 -5.29
C PRO A 82 0.50 2.95 -4.02
N ILE A 83 1.50 2.08 -4.14
CA ILE A 83 2.12 1.40 -3.00
C ILE A 83 3.59 1.77 -2.95
N TYR A 84 4.13 2.01 -1.77
CA TYR A 84 5.54 2.32 -1.60
C TYR A 84 6.07 1.79 -0.29
N GLN A 85 7.37 1.54 -0.25
CA GLN A 85 8.08 1.15 0.96
C GLN A 85 9.04 2.25 1.38
N THR A 86 9.08 2.51 2.67
CA THR A 86 10.08 3.36 3.30
C THR A 86 10.38 2.86 4.71
N GLY A 87 11.66 2.86 5.10
CA GLY A 87 12.08 2.39 6.43
C GLY A 87 11.72 0.92 6.72
N GLY A 88 11.54 0.08 5.68
CA GLY A 88 11.17 -1.33 5.85
C GLY A 88 9.66 -1.58 5.99
N GLU A 89 8.84 -0.54 5.96
CA GLU A 89 7.38 -0.64 5.96
C GLU A 89 6.78 -0.26 4.63
N TRP A 90 5.74 -0.98 4.23
CA TRP A 90 4.91 -0.71 3.06
C TRP A 90 3.72 0.15 3.44
N TYR A 91 3.36 1.06 2.53
CA TYR A 91 2.25 1.98 2.68
C TYR A 91 1.36 1.97 1.45
N VAL A 92 0.05 1.93 1.68
CA VAL A 92 -0.99 2.18 0.67
C VAL A 92 -1.91 3.25 1.22
N LYS A 93 -2.20 4.28 0.43
CA LYS A 93 -3.08 5.39 0.84
C LYS A 93 -4.12 5.63 -0.24
N HIS A 94 -5.39 5.66 0.15
CA HIS A 94 -6.45 6.02 -0.76
C HIS A 94 -7.63 6.68 -0.02
N VAL A 95 -8.51 7.32 -0.80
CA VAL A 95 -9.76 7.88 -0.29
C VAL A 95 -10.85 6.82 -0.36
N VAL A 96 -11.63 6.70 0.71
CA VAL A 96 -12.84 5.87 0.76
C VAL A 96 -14.04 6.81 0.64
N PRO A 97 -14.71 6.86 -0.53
CA PRO A 97 -15.82 7.77 -0.73
C PRO A 97 -16.97 7.46 0.23
N GLN A 98 -17.63 8.51 0.73
CA GLN A 98 -18.83 8.41 1.59
C GLN A 98 -18.66 7.48 2.81
N TRP A 99 -17.46 7.41 3.35
CA TRP A 99 -17.10 6.51 4.45
C TRP A 99 -17.86 6.79 5.75
N MET A 100 -18.13 8.07 6.06
CA MET A 100 -18.78 8.48 7.29
C MET A 100 -20.12 9.13 7.00
N PRO A 101 -21.25 8.44 7.27
CA PRO A 101 -22.59 9.04 7.12
C PRO A 101 -22.82 10.13 8.18
N CYS A 102 -23.42 11.25 7.75
CA CYS A 102 -23.75 12.39 8.59
C CYS A 102 -25.23 12.40 8.96
N PRO A 103 -25.62 13.04 10.09
CA PRO A 103 -27.02 13.11 10.53
C PRO A 103 -27.94 13.87 9.57
N ASP A 104 -27.40 14.75 8.75
CA ASP A 104 -28.13 15.54 7.75
C ASP A 104 -28.38 14.77 6.42
N GLY A 105 -27.96 13.51 6.34
CA GLY A 105 -28.10 12.66 5.15
C GLY A 105 -26.94 12.80 4.16
N SER A 106 -25.99 13.69 4.39
CA SER A 106 -24.73 13.76 3.64
C SER A 106 -23.76 12.68 4.13
N ALA A 107 -22.61 12.57 3.47
CA ALA A 107 -21.52 11.71 3.92
C ALA A 107 -20.17 12.39 3.69
N ALA A 108 -19.20 12.10 4.57
CA ALA A 108 -17.84 12.55 4.41
C ALA A 108 -16.95 11.40 3.95
N ASP A 109 -15.95 11.72 3.11
CA ASP A 109 -14.97 10.75 2.67
C ASP A 109 -14.02 10.38 3.82
N GLY A 110 -13.54 9.13 3.81
CA GLY A 110 -12.47 8.66 4.69
C GLY A 110 -11.12 8.70 3.98
N PHE A 111 -10.07 8.93 4.73
CA PHE A 111 -8.70 8.75 4.26
C PHE A 111 -8.12 7.49 4.90
N GLN A 112 -7.92 6.46 4.09
CA GLN A 112 -7.45 5.14 4.54
C GLN A 112 -5.95 4.98 4.27
N VAL A 113 -5.24 4.48 5.26
CA VAL A 113 -3.81 4.19 5.22
C VAL A 113 -3.59 2.76 5.69
N PHE A 114 -3.08 1.91 4.83
CA PHE A 114 -2.54 0.62 5.22
C PHE A 114 -1.04 0.76 5.44
N ARG A 115 -0.56 0.21 6.56
CA ARG A 115 0.85 0.18 6.92
C ARG A 115 1.21 -1.25 7.34
N PHE A 116 2.16 -1.87 6.68
CA PHE A 116 2.48 -3.28 6.92
C PHE A 116 3.92 -3.63 6.53
N LYS A 117 4.42 -4.72 7.06
CA LYS A 117 5.75 -5.27 6.76
C LYS A 117 5.72 -6.79 6.67
N ARG A 118 6.74 -7.39 6.03
CA ARG A 118 6.89 -8.85 6.00
C ARG A 118 7.18 -9.38 7.39
N MET A 119 6.38 -10.35 7.82
CA MET A 119 6.46 -10.98 9.13
C MET A 119 6.36 -12.49 8.97
N THR A 120 6.83 -13.24 9.95
CA THR A 120 6.47 -14.65 10.09
C THR A 120 4.93 -14.80 10.15
N PRO A 121 4.37 -15.97 9.76
CA PRO A 121 2.90 -16.14 9.71
C PRO A 121 2.19 -15.91 11.04
N ASP A 122 2.88 -16.13 12.18
CA ASP A 122 2.43 -15.84 13.54
C ASP A 122 2.55 -14.35 13.92
N GLY A 123 3.38 -13.59 13.20
CA GLY A 123 3.57 -12.16 13.41
C GLY A 123 4.64 -11.79 14.43
N ASP A 124 5.41 -12.75 14.92
CA ASP A 124 6.36 -12.52 16.00
C ASP A 124 7.65 -11.82 15.53
N TYR A 125 8.10 -12.13 14.30
CA TYR A 125 9.39 -11.64 13.78
C TYR A 125 9.26 -11.09 12.36
N THR A 126 10.10 -10.11 12.02
CA THR A 126 10.28 -9.66 10.64
C THR A 126 11.00 -10.76 9.85
N ASP A 127 10.39 -11.18 8.73
CA ASP A 127 10.95 -12.17 7.82
C ASP A 127 10.87 -11.67 6.38
N PRO A 128 12.00 -11.23 5.79
CA PRO A 128 12.03 -10.71 4.42
C PRO A 128 11.61 -11.73 3.35
N SER A 129 11.70 -13.04 3.64
CA SER A 129 11.32 -14.12 2.73
C SER A 129 9.85 -14.52 2.84
N SER A 130 9.13 -14.03 3.85
CA SER A 130 7.75 -14.41 4.12
C SER A 130 6.79 -13.97 3.02
N ASN A 131 5.80 -14.81 2.76
CA ASN A 131 4.62 -14.52 1.94
C ASN A 131 3.48 -13.86 2.75
N THR A 132 3.72 -13.57 4.01
CA THR A 132 2.78 -12.91 4.93
C THR A 132 3.29 -11.54 5.29
N LEU A 133 2.41 -10.54 5.17
CA LEU A 133 2.68 -9.18 5.64
C LEU A 133 1.61 -8.80 6.66
N ILE A 134 2.03 -8.20 7.76
CA ILE A 134 1.15 -7.86 8.89
C ILE A 134 1.35 -6.39 9.23
N GLY A 135 0.26 -5.75 9.65
CA GLY A 135 0.27 -4.35 10.03
C GLY A 135 -1.08 -3.83 10.46
N GLU A 136 -1.40 -2.64 10.03
CA GLU A 136 -2.58 -1.88 10.44
C GLU A 136 -3.29 -1.27 9.22
N ASP A 137 -4.60 -1.29 9.27
CA ASP A 137 -5.53 -0.52 8.45
C ASP A 137 -6.09 0.61 9.31
N ALA A 138 -5.82 1.86 8.94
CA ALA A 138 -6.26 3.03 9.66
C ALA A 138 -7.08 3.93 8.74
N THR A 139 -8.32 4.23 9.10
CA THR A 139 -9.18 5.15 8.35
C THR A 139 -9.61 6.32 9.21
N SER A 140 -9.43 7.53 8.70
CA SER A 140 -9.79 8.78 9.38
C SER A 140 -10.78 9.60 8.56
N GLY A 141 -11.79 10.14 9.21
CA GLY A 141 -12.65 11.17 8.64
C GLY A 141 -12.03 12.56 8.78
N PRO A 142 -12.46 13.54 7.98
CA PRO A 142 -12.00 14.93 8.11
C PRO A 142 -12.42 15.54 9.46
N SER A 143 -11.56 16.36 10.04
CA SER A 143 -11.93 17.16 11.21
C SER A 143 -13.07 18.11 10.87
N GLY A 144 -14.04 18.24 11.76
CA GLY A 144 -15.21 19.08 11.56
C GLY A 144 -16.31 18.47 10.67
N ALA A 145 -16.07 17.32 10.06
CA ALA A 145 -17.06 16.63 9.24
C ALA A 145 -18.30 16.25 10.08
N CYS A 146 -19.48 16.29 9.46
CA CYS A 146 -20.77 15.97 10.10
C CYS A 146 -21.05 16.82 11.35
N GLY A 147 -20.49 18.03 11.44
CA GLY A 147 -20.65 18.92 12.61
C GLY A 147 -19.95 18.43 13.88
N ARG A 148 -19.04 17.48 13.78
CA ARG A 148 -18.26 16.93 14.91
C ARG A 148 -16.90 17.60 15.01
N SER A 149 -16.55 18.06 16.21
CA SER A 149 -15.23 18.64 16.48
C SER A 149 -14.11 17.60 16.54
N LEU A 150 -14.45 16.35 16.89
CA LEU A 150 -13.51 15.23 16.92
C LEU A 150 -13.66 14.40 15.63
N ALA A 151 -12.57 14.24 14.89
CA ALA A 151 -12.53 13.34 13.75
C ALA A 151 -12.78 11.89 14.19
N LYS A 152 -13.55 11.14 13.39
CA LYS A 152 -13.67 9.69 13.58
C LYS A 152 -12.39 9.04 13.06
N PHE A 153 -11.80 8.16 13.85
CA PHE A 153 -10.59 7.40 13.50
C PHE A 153 -10.82 5.94 13.86
N ILE A 154 -10.67 5.04 12.88
CA ILE A 154 -10.80 3.60 13.10
C ILE A 154 -9.49 2.93 12.70
N THR A 155 -8.98 2.05 13.57
CA THR A 155 -7.85 1.17 13.27
C THR A 155 -8.27 -0.29 13.37
N MET A 156 -7.72 -1.12 12.49
CA MET A 156 -7.92 -2.58 12.49
C MET A 156 -6.58 -3.28 12.27
N PRO A 157 -6.33 -4.42 12.89
CA PRO A 157 -5.24 -5.29 12.50
C PRO A 157 -5.38 -5.68 11.02
N PHE A 158 -4.28 -5.59 10.27
CA PHE A 158 -4.25 -5.87 8.85
C PHE A 158 -3.29 -7.00 8.50
N LYS A 159 -3.70 -7.87 7.59
CA LYS A 159 -2.90 -9.00 7.12
C LYS A 159 -3.04 -9.17 5.61
N LEU A 160 -1.90 -9.29 4.92
CA LEU A 160 -1.79 -9.75 3.54
C LEU A 160 -1.16 -11.13 3.51
N VAL A 161 -1.76 -12.04 2.74
CA VAL A 161 -1.19 -13.38 2.50
C VAL A 161 -1.13 -13.60 1.00
N LYS A 162 0.05 -13.93 0.48
CA LYS A 162 0.24 -14.21 -0.94
C LYS A 162 -0.53 -15.47 -1.34
N VAL A 163 -1.23 -15.39 -2.46
CA VAL A 163 -2.01 -16.51 -3.04
C VAL A 163 -1.31 -17.06 -4.27
N SER A 164 -0.71 -16.17 -5.09
CA SER A 164 0.01 -16.55 -6.31
C SER A 164 0.99 -15.44 -6.75
#